data_ad4c9770bbef142aff49499c0ed12cfd
#
_entry.id   ad4c9770bbef142aff49499c0ed12cfd
#
_cell.length_a   1.000
_cell.length_b   1.000
_cell.length_c   1.000
_cell.angle_alpha   90.00
_cell.angle_beta   90.00
_cell.angle_gamma   90.00
#
_symmetry.space_group_name_H-M   'P 1'
#
loop_
_entity.id
_entity.type
_entity.pdbx_description
1 polymer ?
#
loop_
_entity_poly.entity_id
_entity_poly.type
_entity_poly.pdbx_seq_one_letter_code
_entity_poly.pdbx_strand_id
1 'polypeptide(L)'
;MSILMSILSSDAYIILNKYVMKAIGLHEAILLGELCSEYIYWCKEDKLQDGYFFSTRENIEKETTLSPHQQRQALKNLVNFGFIEVTE
;
A
#
# COMPACT_ATOMS: atom_id res chain seq x y z
N MET A 1 14.12 20.78 17.31
CA MET A 1 13.26 20.33 16.48
C MET A 1 13.08 18.92 16.41
N SER A 2 13.08 18.37 17.53
CA SER A 2 13.15 16.93 17.64
C SER A 2 11.91 16.20 17.12
N ILE A 3 10.71 16.70 17.35
CA ILE A 3 9.50 15.97 16.93
C ILE A 3 9.43 15.85 15.42
N LEU A 4 9.60 16.95 14.70
CA LEU A 4 9.54 16.93 13.26
C LEU A 4 10.65 16.07 12.66
N MET A 5 11.86 16.17 13.20
CA MET A 5 12.97 15.36 12.72
C MET A 5 12.74 13.88 12.99
N SER A 6 12.18 13.53 14.15
CA SER A 6 11.83 12.14 14.43
C SER A 6 10.84 11.58 13.45
N ILE A 7 9.82 12.36 13.10
CA ILE A 7 8.81 11.93 12.12
C ILE A 7 9.45 11.79 10.74
N LEU A 8 10.27 12.76 10.32
CA LEU A 8 10.88 12.73 8.99
C LEU A 8 11.92 11.62 8.84
N SER A 9 12.58 11.24 9.93
CA SER A 9 13.58 10.17 9.88
C SER A 9 13.00 8.79 10.18
N SER A 10 11.70 8.70 10.41
CA SER A 10 11.00 7.45 10.68
C SER A 10 10.80 6.66 9.41
N ASP A 11 10.75 5.33 9.53
CA ASP A 11 10.37 4.46 8.42
C ASP A 11 8.85 4.30 8.31
N ALA A 12 8.11 4.97 9.19
CA ALA A 12 6.65 4.80 9.30
C ALA A 12 5.90 5.77 8.41
N TYR A 13 6.17 5.75 7.11
CA TYR A 13 5.43 6.57 6.15
C TYR A 13 5.20 5.80 4.86
N ILE A 14 4.21 6.27 4.10
CA ILE A 14 3.83 5.70 2.81
C ILE A 14 4.14 6.73 1.75
N ILE A 15 4.72 6.29 0.63
CA ILE A 15 4.93 7.17 -0.52
C ILE A 15 3.65 7.20 -1.34
N LEU A 16 3.04 8.37 -1.47
CA LEU A 16 1.85 8.57 -2.29
C LEU A 16 2.25 9.04 -3.67
N ASN A 17 1.83 8.31 -4.68
CA ASN A 17 2.03 8.73 -6.06
C ASN A 17 0.94 9.73 -6.43
N LYS A 18 1.32 10.97 -6.71
CA LYS A 18 0.36 12.02 -7.01
C LYS A 18 -0.44 11.77 -8.28
N TYR A 19 0.17 11.12 -9.27
CA TYR A 19 -0.51 10.79 -10.51
C TYR A 19 -1.66 9.80 -10.24
N VAL A 20 -1.37 8.74 -9.49
CA VAL A 20 -2.39 7.76 -9.13
C VAL A 20 -3.49 8.42 -8.30
N MET A 21 -3.10 9.24 -7.33
CA MET A 21 -4.05 9.93 -6.47
C MET A 21 -5.00 10.81 -7.26
N LYS A 22 -4.49 11.55 -8.24
CA LYS A 22 -5.31 12.44 -9.04
C LYS A 22 -6.13 11.71 -10.09
N ALA A 23 -5.59 10.63 -10.66
CA ALA A 23 -6.25 9.91 -11.74
C ALA A 23 -7.30 8.93 -11.22
N ILE A 24 -7.07 8.29 -10.06
CA ILE A 24 -7.94 7.23 -9.57
C ILE A 24 -8.58 7.62 -8.25
N GLY A 25 -7.79 8.07 -7.26
CA GLY A 25 -8.31 8.50 -5.99
C GLY A 25 -7.31 8.37 -4.87
N LEU A 26 -7.63 9.00 -3.73
CA LEU A 26 -6.75 9.03 -2.57
C LEU A 26 -6.61 7.65 -1.94
N HIS A 27 -7.71 6.94 -1.74
CA HIS A 27 -7.65 5.62 -1.11
C HIS A 27 -6.84 4.64 -1.95
N GLU A 28 -6.98 4.72 -3.26
CA GLU A 28 -6.22 3.89 -4.19
C GLU A 28 -4.72 4.18 -4.08
N ALA A 29 -4.35 5.46 -3.99
CA ALA A 29 -2.95 5.84 -3.86
C ALA A 29 -2.37 5.36 -2.52
N ILE A 30 -3.14 5.45 -1.44
CA ILE A 30 -2.72 4.96 -0.13
C ILE A 30 -2.51 3.46 -0.16
N LEU A 31 -3.48 2.72 -0.68
CA LEU A 31 -3.39 1.27 -0.76
C LEU A 31 -2.21 0.84 -1.61
N LEU A 32 -2.03 1.46 -2.77
CA LEU A 32 -0.91 1.13 -3.64
C LEU A 32 0.42 1.41 -2.96
N GLY A 33 0.54 2.54 -2.25
CA GLY A 33 1.75 2.89 -1.52
C GLY A 33 2.09 1.86 -0.45
N GLU A 34 1.09 1.40 0.30
CA GLU A 34 1.30 0.36 1.31
C GLU A 34 1.71 -0.96 0.67
N LEU A 35 1.04 -1.36 -0.41
CA LEU A 35 1.37 -2.60 -1.10
C LEU A 35 2.79 -2.55 -1.68
N CYS A 36 3.21 -1.41 -2.20
CA CYS A 36 4.59 -1.25 -2.69
C CYS A 36 5.60 -1.40 -1.55
N SER A 37 5.32 -0.84 -0.38
CA SER A 37 6.18 -1.00 0.79
C SER A 37 6.28 -2.46 1.20
N GLU A 38 5.16 -3.17 1.23
CA GLU A 38 5.15 -4.59 1.56
C GLU A 38 5.91 -5.41 0.51
N TYR A 39 5.72 -5.08 -0.76
CA TYR A 39 6.43 -5.78 -1.84
C TYR A 39 7.94 -5.64 -1.68
N ILE A 40 8.42 -4.45 -1.38
CA ILE A 40 9.85 -4.21 -1.17
C ILE A 40 10.37 -5.04 0.01
N TYR A 41 9.60 -5.09 1.10
CA TYR A 41 9.96 -5.90 2.26
C TYR A 41 10.07 -7.38 1.89
N TRP A 42 9.06 -7.92 1.18
CA TRP A 42 9.06 -9.33 0.79
C TRP A 42 10.20 -9.64 -0.18
N CYS A 43 10.55 -8.71 -1.07
CA CYS A 43 11.70 -8.86 -1.95
C CYS A 43 13.00 -8.96 -1.17
N LYS A 44 13.21 -8.06 -0.20
CA LYS A 44 14.42 -8.06 0.61
C LYS A 44 14.59 -9.34 1.40
N GLU A 45 13.47 -9.91 1.86
CA GLU A 45 13.49 -11.13 2.66
C GLU A 45 13.46 -12.38 1.81
N ASP A 46 13.44 -12.23 0.48
CA ASP A 46 13.38 -13.33 -0.49
C ASP A 46 12.20 -14.27 -0.21
N LYS A 47 11.04 -13.67 0.07
CA LYS A 47 9.84 -14.42 0.45
C LYS A 47 8.73 -14.37 -0.58
N LEU A 48 8.99 -13.82 -1.77
CA LEU A 48 7.98 -13.81 -2.84
C LEU A 48 7.76 -15.23 -3.35
N GLN A 49 6.49 -15.54 -3.61
CA GLN A 49 6.12 -16.84 -4.19
C GLN A 49 5.57 -16.58 -5.59
N ASP A 50 6.35 -16.96 -6.61
CA ASP A 50 6.00 -16.72 -8.02
C ASP A 50 5.73 -15.24 -8.31
N GLY A 51 6.45 -14.34 -7.63
CA GLY A 51 6.27 -12.91 -7.79
C GLY A 51 5.16 -12.32 -6.94
N TYR A 52 4.50 -13.12 -6.11
CA TYR A 52 3.39 -12.67 -5.26
C TYR A 52 3.80 -12.65 -3.79
N PHE A 53 3.09 -11.84 -3.00
CA PHE A 53 3.25 -11.81 -1.56
C PHE A 53 1.88 -11.78 -0.90
N PHE A 54 1.86 -12.13 0.38
CA PHE A 54 0.62 -12.14 1.16
C PHE A 54 0.42 -10.80 1.85
N SER A 55 -0.82 -10.32 1.83
CA SER A 55 -1.19 -9.11 2.55
C SER A 55 -2.58 -9.34 3.15
N THR A 56 -2.76 -8.98 4.42
CA THR A 56 -4.04 -9.16 5.08
C THR A 56 -4.75 -7.82 5.25
N ARG A 57 -6.09 -7.87 5.26
CA ARG A 57 -6.90 -6.66 5.45
C ARG A 57 -6.64 -6.04 6.81
N GLU A 58 -6.43 -6.88 7.82
CA GLU A 58 -6.14 -6.42 9.18
C GLU A 58 -4.85 -5.61 9.22
N ASN A 59 -3.82 -6.10 8.55
CA ASN A 59 -2.54 -5.41 8.53
C ASN A 59 -2.64 -4.10 7.75
N ILE A 60 -3.34 -4.10 6.62
CA ILE A 60 -3.53 -2.89 5.82
C ILE A 60 -4.31 -1.84 6.61
N GLU A 61 -5.36 -2.26 7.32
CA GLU A 61 -6.13 -1.33 8.16
C GLU A 61 -5.26 -0.76 9.27
N LYS A 62 -4.45 -1.59 9.89
CA LYS A 62 -3.53 -1.16 10.96
C LYS A 62 -2.53 -0.12 10.42
N GLU A 63 -2.00 -0.34 9.24
CA GLU A 63 -0.95 0.51 8.68
C GLU A 63 -1.49 1.76 7.98
N THR A 64 -2.70 1.70 7.42
CA THR A 64 -3.22 2.80 6.60
C THR A 64 -4.49 3.43 7.15
N THR A 65 -5.14 2.82 8.11
CA THR A 65 -6.46 3.18 8.64
C THR A 65 -7.60 3.03 7.64
N LEU A 66 -7.35 2.46 6.46
CA LEU A 66 -8.41 2.16 5.51
C LEU A 66 -9.29 1.04 6.05
N SER A 67 -10.60 1.27 6.12
CA SER A 67 -11.55 0.26 6.57
C SER A 67 -11.63 -0.88 5.54
N PRO A 68 -12.15 -2.05 5.92
CA PRO A 68 -12.32 -3.15 4.96
C PRO A 68 -13.12 -2.74 3.73
N HIS A 69 -14.14 -1.90 3.89
CA HIS A 69 -14.92 -1.41 2.76
C HIS A 69 -14.08 -0.52 1.84
N GLN A 70 -13.32 0.41 2.42
CA GLN A 70 -12.45 1.30 1.65
C GLN A 70 -11.36 0.51 0.93
N GLN A 71 -10.79 -0.49 1.58
CA GLN A 71 -9.81 -1.37 0.95
C GLN A 71 -10.39 -2.13 -0.23
N ARG A 72 -11.61 -2.65 -0.08
CA ARG A 72 -12.27 -3.41 -1.14
C ARG A 72 -12.51 -2.56 -2.37
N GLN A 73 -13.00 -1.33 -2.18
CA GLN A 73 -13.25 -0.42 -3.29
C GLN A 73 -11.95 0.02 -3.95
N ALA A 74 -10.94 0.34 -3.15
CA ALA A 74 -9.64 0.76 -3.67
C ALA A 74 -8.97 -0.37 -4.46
N LEU A 75 -9.02 -1.59 -3.92
CA LEU A 75 -8.44 -2.75 -4.57
C LEU A 75 -9.10 -3.01 -5.92
N LYS A 76 -10.43 -2.97 -5.95
CA LYS A 76 -11.19 -3.16 -7.18
C LYS A 76 -10.74 -2.15 -8.26
N ASN A 77 -10.60 -0.90 -7.88
CA ASN A 77 -10.19 0.14 -8.82
C ASN A 77 -8.76 -0.05 -9.31
N LEU A 78 -7.84 -0.43 -8.42
CA LEU A 78 -6.47 -0.68 -8.81
C LEU A 78 -6.34 -1.87 -9.77
N VAL A 79 -7.12 -2.92 -9.53
CA VAL A 79 -7.15 -4.07 -10.43
C VAL A 79 -7.73 -3.67 -11.80
N ASN A 80 -8.83 -2.92 -11.79
CA ASN A 80 -9.49 -2.48 -13.03
C ASN A 80 -8.59 -1.60 -13.89
N PHE A 81 -7.74 -0.80 -13.26
CA PHE A 81 -6.81 0.05 -14.00
C PHE A 81 -5.49 -0.65 -14.33
N GLY A 82 -5.34 -1.90 -13.94
CA GLY A 82 -4.17 -2.69 -14.30
C GLY A 82 -2.92 -2.44 -13.46
N PHE A 83 -3.06 -1.77 -12.31
CA PHE A 83 -1.90 -1.51 -11.45
C PHE A 83 -1.46 -2.73 -10.65
N ILE A 84 -2.40 -3.60 -10.30
CA ILE A 84 -2.09 -4.78 -9.49
C ILE A 84 -2.91 -5.97 -9.99
N GLU A 85 -2.46 -7.16 -9.60
CA GLU A 85 -3.11 -8.40 -9.91
C GLU A 85 -3.29 -9.17 -8.61
N VAL A 86 -4.49 -9.72 -8.39
CA VAL A 86 -4.81 -10.45 -7.16
C VAL A 86 -5.15 -11.88 -7.50
N THR A 87 -4.51 -12.82 -6.80
CA THR A 87 -4.86 -14.24 -6.90
C THR A 87 -5.33 -14.74 -5.54
N GLU A 88 -6.28 -15.63 -5.54
CA GLU A 88 -6.78 -16.23 -4.32
C GLU A 88 -6.36 -17.68 -4.19
#